data_2c86766d2f5ef71e3d7867aa926b0fef
#
_entry.id   2c86766d2f5ef71e3d7867aa926b0fef
#
_cell.length_a   1.000
_cell.length_b   1.000
_cell.length_c   1.000
_cell.angle_alpha   90.00
_cell.angle_beta   90.00
_cell.angle_gamma   90.00
#
_symmetry.space_group_name_H-M   'P 1'
#
loop_
_entity.id
_entity.type
_entity.pdbx_description
1 polymer ?
#
loop_
_entity_poly.entity_id
_entity_poly.type
_entity_poly.pdbx_seq_one_letter_code
_entity_poly.pdbx_strand_id
1 'polypeptide(L)'
;MMDGKHKGEPEPRRVRVFFYGTFMSAEVLARYGIHVENVTPARVHNFDIYIRPRVNLISKTGASVYGGVVSVTHEELDRIYQGLEKQFGLKYLPEAVLAEPIERTAESEPVLCFITAQMEPGAPDPEYVRELATCVRALNLPESYALQIESFN
;
A
#
# COMPACT_ATOMS: atom_id res chain seq x y z
N MET A 1 -20.42 15.60 29.47
CA MET A 1 -19.93 15.67 28.99
C MET A 1 -19.25 15.30 28.63
N MET A 2 -19.03 14.93 28.41
CA MET A 2 -18.39 14.77 28.07
C MET A 2 -17.74 14.71 27.49
N ASP A 3 -17.97 14.26 27.23
CA ASP A 3 -16.88 14.14 26.76
C ASP A 3 -16.10 15.33 26.64
N GLY A 4 -16.16 16.02 27.46
CA GLY A 4 -15.50 17.29 27.48
C GLY A 4 -14.02 17.25 27.21
N LYS A 5 -13.38 16.18 27.59
CA LYS A 5 -11.93 16.05 27.36
C LYS A 5 -11.54 16.12 25.90
N HIS A 6 -12.46 15.82 25.02
CA HIS A 6 -12.19 15.87 23.57
C HIS A 6 -12.64 17.17 22.93
N LYS A 7 -13.26 18.03 23.70
CA LYS A 7 -13.63 19.35 23.19
C LYS A 7 -12.36 20.15 22.96
N GLY A 8 -12.20 20.68 21.80
CA GLY A 8 -11.03 21.46 21.46
C GLY A 8 -9.81 20.65 21.02
N GLU A 9 -9.85 19.34 21.20
CA GLU A 9 -8.80 18.48 20.67
C GLU A 9 -9.17 18.11 19.23
N PRO A 10 -8.30 18.41 18.26
CA PRO A 10 -8.59 18.02 16.88
C PRO A 10 -8.53 16.52 16.71
N GLU A 11 -9.34 16.00 15.81
CA GLU A 11 -9.21 14.63 15.38
C GLU A 11 -7.82 14.41 14.79
N PRO A 12 -7.21 13.24 14.96
CA PRO A 12 -5.94 12.96 14.29
C PRO A 12 -6.09 13.13 12.80
N ARG A 13 -5.09 13.74 12.19
CA ARG A 13 -5.09 13.93 10.75
C ARG A 13 -4.94 12.59 10.08
N ARG A 14 -5.69 12.38 9.02
CA ARG A 14 -5.62 11.17 8.23
C ARG A 14 -5.17 11.50 6.83
N VAL A 15 -4.41 10.59 6.23
CA VAL A 15 -3.97 10.69 4.86
C VAL A 15 -4.43 9.46 4.09
N ARG A 16 -4.68 9.65 2.81
CA ARG A 16 -5.05 8.55 1.92
C ARG A 16 -3.78 8.00 1.30
N VAL A 17 -3.56 6.70 1.44
CA VAL A 17 -2.33 6.05 0.99
C VAL A 17 -2.68 4.85 0.12
N PHE A 18 -1.99 4.75 -1.00
CA PHE A 18 -2.09 3.59 -1.89
C PHE A 18 -1.00 2.59 -1.49
N PHE A 19 -1.44 1.42 -1.01
CA PHE A 19 -0.53 0.33 -0.69
C PHE A 19 -0.56 -0.71 -1.81
N TYR A 20 0.61 -1.01 -2.34
CA TYR A 20 0.76 -2.00 -3.41
C TYR A 20 1.42 -3.29 -2.92
N GLY A 21 1.81 -3.34 -1.65
CA GLY A 21 2.34 -4.53 -1.00
C GLY A 21 1.31 -5.13 -0.06
N THR A 22 1.75 -5.96 0.87
CA THR A 22 0.83 -6.68 1.76
C THR A 22 0.02 -5.76 2.68
N PHE A 23 0.44 -4.51 2.86
CA PHE A 23 -0.35 -3.54 3.62
C PHE A 23 -1.66 -3.13 2.92
N MET A 24 -1.90 -3.60 1.70
CA MET A 24 -3.23 -3.48 1.11
C MET A 24 -4.27 -4.35 1.81
N SER A 25 -3.83 -5.25 2.68
CA SER A 25 -4.70 -6.15 3.43
C SER A 25 -5.04 -5.56 4.78
N ALA A 26 -6.34 -5.43 5.08
CA ALA A 26 -6.79 -4.99 6.40
C ALA A 26 -6.29 -5.92 7.51
N GLU A 27 -6.21 -7.22 7.22
CA GLU A 27 -5.71 -8.21 8.18
C GLU A 27 -4.25 -7.97 8.51
N VAL A 28 -3.43 -7.69 7.50
CA VAL A 28 -2.01 -7.40 7.72
C VAL A 28 -1.84 -6.10 8.50
N LEU A 29 -2.62 -5.07 8.17
CA LEU A 29 -2.59 -3.81 8.93
C LEU A 29 -2.96 -4.02 10.39
N ALA A 30 -3.94 -4.89 10.65
CA ALA A 30 -4.36 -5.18 12.02
C ALA A 30 -3.24 -5.81 12.84
N ARG A 31 -2.34 -6.57 12.24
CA ARG A 31 -1.17 -7.12 12.94
C ARG A 31 -0.24 -6.03 13.46
N TYR A 32 -0.31 -4.84 12.88
CA TYR A 32 0.49 -3.68 13.29
C TYR A 32 -0.31 -2.74 14.18
N GLY A 33 -1.49 -3.17 14.63
CA GLY A 33 -2.35 -2.35 15.47
C GLY A 33 -3.08 -1.26 14.70
N ILE A 34 -3.19 -1.40 13.38
CA ILE A 34 -3.85 -0.42 12.53
C ILE A 34 -5.16 -1.00 12.04
N HIS A 35 -6.26 -0.42 12.50
CA HIS A 35 -7.60 -0.89 12.18
C HIS A 35 -8.23 0.05 11.15
N VAL A 36 -8.53 -0.49 9.98
CA VAL A 36 -9.16 0.27 8.89
C VAL A 36 -10.53 -0.32 8.61
N GLU A 37 -11.50 0.56 8.33
CA GLU A 37 -12.86 0.12 8.03
C GLU A 37 -12.98 -0.39 6.61
N ASN A 38 -12.32 0.29 5.68
CA ASN A 38 -12.42 -0.03 4.27
C ASN A 38 -11.07 0.08 3.58
N VAL A 39 -10.86 -0.83 2.64
CA VAL A 39 -9.77 -0.73 1.69
C VAL A 39 -10.41 -0.57 0.32
N THR A 40 -10.07 0.49 -0.39
CA THR A 40 -10.61 0.75 -1.72
C THR A 40 -9.67 0.15 -2.76
N PRO A 41 -10.10 -0.90 -3.49
CA PRO A 41 -9.28 -1.44 -4.57
C PRO A 41 -9.06 -0.38 -5.66
N ALA A 42 -7.82 -0.22 -6.10
CA ALA A 42 -7.48 0.86 -7.01
C ALA A 42 -6.31 0.49 -7.91
N ARG A 43 -6.15 1.29 -8.96
CA ARG A 43 -5.07 1.15 -9.93
C ARG A 43 -4.34 2.48 -10.07
N VAL A 44 -3.03 2.42 -10.19
CA VAL A 44 -2.19 3.60 -10.46
C VAL A 44 -1.45 3.36 -11.78
N HIS A 45 -1.57 4.31 -12.70
CA HIS A 45 -0.98 4.20 -14.02
C HIS A 45 0.47 4.65 -14.06
N ASN A 46 1.21 4.14 -15.01
CA ASN A 46 2.58 4.55 -15.34
C ASN A 46 3.63 4.13 -14.32
N PHE A 47 3.32 3.03 -13.62
CA PHE A 47 4.28 2.34 -12.76
C PHE A 47 4.21 0.86 -13.03
N ASP A 48 5.34 0.19 -12.87
CA ASP A 48 5.41 -1.27 -12.86
C ASP A 48 5.90 -1.73 -11.50
N ILE A 49 5.54 -2.93 -11.13
CA ILE A 49 5.91 -3.51 -9.84
C ILE A 49 7.08 -4.47 -10.03
N TYR A 50 7.97 -4.49 -9.04
CA TYR A 50 8.97 -5.53 -8.96
C TYR A 50 9.21 -5.92 -7.51
N ILE A 51 9.76 -7.12 -7.31
CA ILE A 51 9.99 -7.68 -5.97
C ILE A 51 11.45 -8.16 -5.91
N ARG A 52 12.32 -7.43 -5.19
CA ARG A 52 13.76 -7.73 -5.10
C ARG A 52 14.37 -7.21 -3.79
N PRO A 53 14.27 -7.87 -2.67
CA PRO A 53 13.38 -8.98 -2.29
C PRO A 53 12.02 -8.51 -1.83
N ARG A 54 11.88 -7.23 -1.54
CA ARG A 54 10.61 -6.61 -1.14
C ARG A 54 10.00 -5.92 -2.36
N VAL A 55 8.75 -5.56 -2.21
CA VAL A 55 8.01 -4.90 -3.28
C VAL A 55 8.41 -3.44 -3.43
N ASN A 56 8.50 -2.98 -4.66
CA ASN A 56 8.75 -1.59 -4.98
C ASN A 56 8.17 -1.28 -6.36
N LEU A 57 8.11 0.00 -6.70
CA LEU A 57 7.61 0.47 -7.99
C LEU A 57 8.71 1.16 -8.78
N ILE A 58 8.64 1.02 -10.10
CA ILE A 58 9.46 1.79 -11.02
C ILE A 58 8.55 2.48 -12.01
N SER A 59 8.96 3.67 -12.47
CA SER A 59 8.22 4.40 -13.49
C SER A 59 8.28 3.61 -14.80
N LYS A 60 7.11 3.41 -15.41
CA LYS A 60 7.03 2.73 -16.70
C LYS A 60 5.75 3.17 -17.41
N THR A 61 5.91 3.97 -18.46
CA THR A 61 4.79 4.46 -19.25
C THR A 61 3.99 3.31 -19.82
N GLY A 62 2.68 3.35 -19.64
CA GLY A 62 1.77 2.33 -20.15
C GLY A 62 1.55 1.14 -19.24
N ALA A 63 2.35 1.00 -18.18
CA ALA A 63 2.12 -0.05 -17.19
C ALA A 63 1.14 0.45 -16.12
N SER A 64 0.61 -0.48 -15.33
CA SER A 64 -0.27 -0.17 -14.21
C SER A 64 0.02 -1.10 -13.05
N VAL A 65 -0.18 -0.57 -11.84
CA VAL A 65 -0.09 -1.37 -10.62
C VAL A 65 -1.43 -1.31 -9.89
N TYR A 66 -1.73 -2.36 -9.16
CA TYR A 66 -2.98 -2.48 -8.42
C TYR A 66 -2.69 -2.59 -6.94
N GLY A 67 -3.61 -2.12 -6.14
CA GLY A 67 -3.46 -2.17 -4.70
C GLY A 67 -4.69 -1.66 -3.99
N GLY A 68 -4.52 -1.20 -2.76
CA GLY A 68 -5.61 -0.68 -1.96
C GLY A 68 -5.33 0.70 -1.40
N VAL A 69 -6.34 1.55 -1.44
CA VAL A 69 -6.26 2.88 -0.82
C VAL A 69 -6.92 2.79 0.55
N VAL A 70 -6.19 3.25 1.55
CA VAL A 70 -6.69 3.29 2.93
C VAL A 70 -6.44 4.66 3.54
N SER A 71 -7.24 4.98 4.54
CA SER A 71 -7.09 6.21 5.32
C SER A 71 -6.38 5.85 6.63
N VAL A 72 -5.22 6.43 6.87
CA VAL A 72 -4.43 6.18 8.06
C VAL A 72 -3.97 7.47 8.70
N THR A 73 -3.64 7.43 9.99
CA THR A 73 -3.07 8.59 10.66
C THR A 73 -1.58 8.70 10.36
N HIS A 74 -1.01 9.88 10.56
CA HIS A 74 0.43 10.06 10.43
C HIS A 74 1.21 9.14 11.36
N GLU A 75 0.71 8.95 12.57
CA GLU A 75 1.35 8.07 13.54
C GLU A 75 1.36 6.62 13.08
N GLU A 76 0.23 6.15 12.53
CA GLU A 76 0.16 4.80 11.98
C GLU A 76 1.11 4.60 10.82
N LEU A 77 1.16 5.58 9.93
CA LEU A 77 2.03 5.54 8.76
C LEU A 77 3.51 5.52 9.15
N ASP A 78 3.86 6.34 10.12
CA ASP A 78 5.21 6.40 10.65
C ASP A 78 5.62 5.06 11.25
N ARG A 79 4.71 4.42 11.98
CA ARG A 79 4.96 3.10 12.58
C ARG A 79 5.28 2.05 11.51
N ILE A 80 4.54 2.05 10.42
CA ILE A 80 4.76 1.13 9.31
C ILE A 80 6.17 1.33 8.72
N TYR A 81 6.50 2.56 8.35
CA TYR A 81 7.71 2.81 7.57
C TYR A 81 8.97 2.83 8.42
N GLN A 82 8.88 3.21 9.70
CA GLN A 82 10.00 3.04 10.62
C GLN A 82 10.30 1.56 10.84
N GLY A 83 9.26 0.73 10.93
CA GLY A 83 9.43 -0.71 11.06
C GLY A 83 10.17 -1.31 9.86
N LEU A 84 9.80 -0.89 8.66
CA LEU A 84 10.46 -1.37 7.44
C LEU A 84 11.92 -0.92 7.38
N GLU A 85 12.20 0.32 7.78
CA GLU A 85 13.57 0.82 7.79
C GLU A 85 14.42 0.04 8.79
N LYS A 86 13.91 -0.19 10.00
CA LYS A 86 14.64 -0.94 11.03
C LYS A 86 14.88 -2.39 10.63
N GLN A 87 13.88 -3.03 10.06
CA GLN A 87 13.92 -4.46 9.77
C GLN A 87 14.70 -4.78 8.50
N PHE A 88 14.57 -3.94 7.48
CA PHE A 88 15.11 -4.22 6.15
C PHE A 88 16.07 -3.16 5.63
N GLY A 89 16.27 -2.07 6.37
CA GLY A 89 17.13 -0.97 5.89
C GLY A 89 16.53 -0.21 4.72
N LEU A 90 15.24 -0.35 4.46
CA LEU A 90 14.59 0.28 3.32
C LEU A 90 13.93 1.59 3.72
N LYS A 91 14.31 2.65 3.05
CA LYS A 91 13.72 3.96 3.29
C LYS A 91 12.76 4.30 2.16
N TYR A 92 11.48 4.21 2.45
CA TYR A 92 10.42 4.56 1.52
C TYR A 92 10.05 6.03 1.69
N LEU A 93 9.89 6.72 0.58
CA LEU A 93 9.52 8.13 0.57
C LEU A 93 8.18 8.32 -0.13
N PRO A 94 7.39 9.31 0.32
CA PRO A 94 6.07 9.53 -0.28
C PRO A 94 6.16 10.25 -1.62
N GLU A 95 5.31 9.81 -2.56
CA GLU A 95 5.07 10.51 -3.81
C GLU A 95 3.56 10.65 -3.98
N ALA A 96 3.13 11.75 -4.56
CA ALA A 96 1.73 11.96 -4.87
C ALA A 96 1.39 11.29 -6.20
N VAL A 97 0.37 10.46 -6.20
CA VAL A 97 -0.10 9.77 -7.41
C VAL A 97 -1.61 9.85 -7.49
N LEU A 98 -2.17 9.57 -8.66
CA LEU A 98 -3.61 9.45 -8.82
C LEU A 98 -4.00 7.99 -8.76
N ALA A 99 -4.89 7.66 -7.83
CA ALA A 99 -5.43 6.32 -7.70
C ALA A 99 -6.80 6.28 -8.37
N GLU A 100 -6.98 5.35 -9.30
CA GLU A 100 -8.23 5.14 -10.00
C GLU A 100 -8.95 3.96 -9.35
N PRO A 101 -10.10 4.18 -8.69
CA PRO A 101 -10.84 3.06 -8.10
C PRO A 101 -11.22 2.05 -9.15
N ILE A 102 -11.21 0.77 -8.78
CA ILE A 102 -11.63 -0.30 -9.67
C ILE A 102 -13.13 -0.17 -9.98
N GLU A 103 -13.91 0.28 -9.01
CA GLU A 103 -15.31 0.58 -9.24
C GLU A 103 -15.44 1.86 -10.03
N ARG A 104 -16.09 1.77 -11.18
CA ARG A 104 -16.16 2.88 -12.15
C ARG A 104 -16.99 4.06 -11.72
N THR A 105 -17.77 3.92 -10.65
CA THR A 105 -18.63 4.99 -10.17
C THR A 105 -17.87 6.05 -9.38
N ALA A 106 -16.64 5.76 -8.97
CA ALA A 106 -15.84 6.69 -8.19
C ALA A 106 -14.78 7.36 -9.08
N GLU A 107 -14.46 8.59 -8.74
CA GLU A 107 -13.44 9.34 -9.46
C GLU A 107 -12.04 9.02 -8.94
N SER A 108 -11.04 9.24 -9.79
CA SER A 108 -9.64 9.15 -9.37
C SER A 108 -9.36 10.19 -8.28
N GLU A 109 -8.52 9.82 -7.32
CA GLU A 109 -8.15 10.73 -6.24
C GLU A 109 -6.63 10.80 -6.07
N PRO A 110 -6.12 11.98 -5.66
CA PRO A 110 -4.71 12.07 -5.31
C PRO A 110 -4.46 11.39 -3.97
N VAL A 111 -3.44 10.56 -3.92
CA VAL A 111 -3.07 9.80 -2.73
C VAL A 111 -1.55 9.78 -2.60
N LEU A 112 -1.06 9.40 -1.43
CA LEU A 112 0.36 9.16 -1.24
C LEU A 112 0.70 7.72 -1.60
N CYS A 113 1.86 7.55 -2.21
CA CYS A 113 2.39 6.23 -2.55
C CYS A 113 3.86 6.23 -2.11
N PHE A 114 4.26 5.24 -1.32
CA PHE A 114 5.60 5.20 -0.76
C PHE A 114 6.51 4.31 -1.59
N ILE A 115 7.59 4.89 -2.09
CA ILE A 115 8.50 4.25 -3.03
C ILE A 115 9.92 4.41 -2.49
N THR A 116 10.73 3.37 -2.61
CA THR A 116 12.14 3.49 -2.24
C THR A 116 12.98 3.66 -3.50
N ALA A 117 13.88 4.64 -3.48
CA ALA A 117 14.74 4.91 -4.62
C ALA A 117 15.78 3.82 -4.83
N GLN A 118 16.17 3.15 -3.75
CA GLN A 118 17.21 2.14 -3.80
C GLN A 118 16.80 0.91 -3.01
N MET A 119 16.74 -0.20 -3.69
CA MET A 119 16.55 -1.49 -3.06
C MET A 119 17.68 -2.39 -3.54
N GLU A 120 18.44 -2.95 -2.60
CA GLU A 120 19.50 -3.89 -2.94
C GLU A 120 18.92 -5.04 -3.75
N PRO A 121 19.55 -5.38 -4.89
CA PRO A 121 19.05 -6.51 -5.67
C PRO A 121 19.14 -7.80 -4.85
N GLY A 122 18.07 -8.57 -4.89
CA GLY A 122 18.03 -9.84 -4.19
C GLY A 122 16.94 -10.70 -4.78
N ALA A 123 16.99 -12.00 -4.49
CA ALA A 123 15.97 -12.93 -4.96
C ALA A 123 14.65 -12.62 -4.23
N PRO A 124 13.51 -12.71 -4.92
CA PRO A 124 12.22 -12.58 -4.25
C PRO A 124 12.04 -13.68 -3.20
N ASP A 125 11.42 -13.31 -2.07
CA ASP A 125 11.04 -14.28 -1.06
C ASP A 125 9.76 -14.98 -1.52
N PRO A 126 9.77 -16.30 -1.75
CA PRO A 126 8.59 -17.01 -2.25
C PRO A 126 7.37 -16.89 -1.32
N GLU A 127 7.59 -16.87 -0.01
CA GLU A 127 6.48 -16.70 0.94
C GLU A 127 5.85 -15.33 0.82
N TYR A 128 6.67 -14.29 0.68
CA TYR A 128 6.17 -12.94 0.50
C TYR A 128 5.37 -12.82 -0.80
N VAL A 129 5.88 -13.41 -1.88
CA VAL A 129 5.20 -13.40 -3.17
C VAL A 129 3.83 -14.06 -3.06
N ARG A 130 3.76 -15.22 -2.39
CA ARG A 130 2.47 -15.92 -2.19
C ARG A 130 1.51 -15.09 -1.35
N GLU A 131 2.00 -14.48 -0.28
CA GLU A 131 1.16 -13.65 0.58
C GLU A 131 0.62 -12.46 -0.19
N LEU A 132 1.47 -11.82 -0.99
CA LEU A 132 1.04 -10.67 -1.78
C LEU A 132 -0.02 -11.06 -2.81
N ALA A 133 0.17 -12.18 -3.51
CA ALA A 133 -0.83 -12.68 -4.46
C ALA A 133 -2.16 -12.96 -3.77
N THR A 134 -2.12 -13.50 -2.55
CA THR A 134 -3.32 -13.73 -1.75
C THR A 134 -4.02 -12.41 -1.43
N CYS A 135 -3.27 -11.38 -1.06
CA CYS A 135 -3.84 -10.06 -0.79
C CYS A 135 -4.50 -9.46 -2.04
N VAL A 136 -3.86 -9.62 -3.19
CA VAL A 136 -4.39 -9.14 -4.47
C VAL A 136 -5.75 -9.79 -4.77
N ARG A 137 -5.82 -11.11 -4.58
CA ARG A 137 -7.07 -11.85 -4.82
C ARG A 137 -8.15 -11.49 -3.82
N ALA A 138 -7.78 -11.27 -2.57
CA ALA A 138 -8.74 -10.91 -1.53
C ALA A 138 -9.42 -9.55 -1.80
N LEU A 139 -8.74 -8.64 -2.50
CA LEU A 139 -9.32 -7.36 -2.90
C LEU A 139 -10.09 -7.44 -4.22
N ASN A 140 -10.21 -8.62 -4.80
CA ASN A 140 -10.85 -8.81 -6.10
C ASN A 140 -10.20 -7.99 -7.21
N LEU A 141 -8.89 -7.80 -7.13
CA LEU A 141 -8.12 -7.20 -8.19
C LEU A 141 -8.00 -8.20 -9.34
N PRO A 142 -7.61 -7.77 -10.54
CA PRO A 142 -7.58 -8.68 -11.68
C PRO A 142 -6.70 -9.91 -11.44
N GLU A 143 -7.22 -11.08 -11.79
CA GLU A 143 -6.48 -12.34 -11.63
C GLU A 143 -5.15 -12.32 -12.40
N SER A 144 -5.14 -11.65 -13.56
CA SER A 144 -3.91 -11.48 -14.33
C SER A 144 -2.81 -10.79 -13.54
N TYR A 145 -3.19 -9.87 -12.66
CA TYR A 145 -2.21 -9.19 -11.80
C TYR A 145 -1.68 -10.12 -10.72
N ALA A 146 -2.54 -10.94 -10.12
CA ALA A 146 -2.09 -11.95 -9.16
C ALA A 146 -1.10 -12.92 -9.79
N LEU A 147 -1.37 -13.34 -11.02
CA LEU A 147 -0.46 -14.21 -11.76
C LEU A 147 0.87 -13.51 -12.07
N GLN A 148 0.83 -12.21 -12.38
CA GLN A 148 2.05 -11.44 -12.57
C GLN A 148 2.89 -11.41 -11.30
N ILE A 149 2.25 -11.23 -10.13
CA ILE A 149 2.95 -11.26 -8.84
C ILE A 149 3.60 -12.62 -8.63
N GLU A 150 2.86 -13.69 -8.89
CA GLU A 150 3.38 -15.05 -8.70
C GLU A 150 4.55 -15.37 -9.65
N SER A 151 4.66 -14.65 -10.76
CA SER A 151 5.76 -14.86 -11.71
C SER A 151 7.12 -14.41 -11.18
N PHE A 152 7.15 -13.68 -10.06
CA PHE A 152 8.39 -13.26 -9.43
C PHE A 152 9.07 -14.35 -8.60
N ASN A 153 8.56 -15.52 -8.59
CA ASN A 153 9.17 -16.64 -7.85
C ASN A 153 10.49 -17.06 -8.47
#